data_fd06ed8e853e8b8059584df67f75ad8a
#
_entry.id   fd06ed8e853e8b8059584df67f75ad8a
#
_cell.length_a   1.000
_cell.length_b   1.000
_cell.length_c   1.000
_cell.angle_alpha   90.00
_cell.angle_beta   90.00
_cell.angle_gamma   90.00
#
_symmetry.space_group_name_H-M   'P 1'
#
loop_
_entity.id
_entity.type
_entity.pdbx_description
1 polymer ?
#
loop_
_entity_poly.entity_id
_entity_poly.type
_entity_poly.pdbx_seq_one_letter_code
_entity_poly.pdbx_strand_id
1 'polypeptide(L)'
;MTVDRRNFLLGSAAGAVALPATAHAAPARLIAGKKMAAPDWAVMQRKLLARNAAACEAFYAKYVDARGWLKVFERWGANDGPDDAAEATNDWLVLHALGGSDRILTLAQRFWEGHLKQYTAARTMDVPIARQGMYYREFPVQMDWQHNSEGLTSFNVMGLSIPRDRKLLERTMRYADFYTGRDPTVQNYDPERRIIRSMMNGSRGPMLRTATPLDWAGDPFEAGERFHMEHGETTYQQTLDHYNEYGDVVGDNPLNLQATTLGLNAYALGGGERYRRWALDYLDAWVDRAKANNDILPSHIGLDGKLGTDWWRGTYGWGFSPIVPQTGKREDRNRVPRSITAFFNGTVLTGDLSYVELWRRQNARINEAGRQKDGRFEAPTMYGAQGWYGWKPGPYRTNGFEIWYFTQDPKDRAAAGEHPWVSFLEGTNPSYPMKAMQADLDKIAAREKAQADDPTTPDTRLADWPLDITPANITSLIQLMTGGLHIARPSWSPTSPNQGGVPLHCRLRYFDADKRRAGVPKDVAALVHALGDSSAEVTLVNLGKAPRTVIVQGGAWAEHRIESVVLDGAETRIGRPDFTLRLEPGCGARLKLAMKRFANRPTLAFPWGR
;
A
#
# COMPACT_ATOMS: atom_id res chain seq x y z
N MET A 1 38.78 -5.69 -54.51
CA MET A 1 37.53 -5.07 -54.98
C MET A 1 36.85 -4.39 -53.81
N THR A 2 37.08 -3.10 -53.75
CA THR A 2 36.48 -2.19 -52.76
C THR A 2 35.10 -1.81 -53.26
N VAL A 3 34.06 -2.08 -52.47
CA VAL A 3 32.70 -1.61 -52.74
C VAL A 3 32.38 -0.43 -51.79
N ASP A 4 32.08 0.67 -52.44
CA ASP A 4 31.86 2.01 -51.94
C ASP A 4 30.59 2.12 -51.09
N ARG A 5 30.72 2.73 -49.90
CA ARG A 5 29.65 2.99 -48.95
C ARG A 5 29.05 4.40 -49.10
N ARG A 6 28.59 4.75 -50.26
CA ARG A 6 27.86 6.01 -50.47
C ARG A 6 26.81 5.82 -51.56
N ASN A 7 25.59 5.51 -51.12
CA ASN A 7 24.31 5.83 -51.80
C ASN A 7 23.18 4.96 -51.28
N PHE A 8 22.62 5.32 -50.14
CA PHE A 8 21.27 4.92 -49.75
C PHE A 8 20.67 5.98 -48.82
N LEU A 9 20.44 7.15 -49.35
CA LEU A 9 19.63 8.20 -48.73
C LEU A 9 18.85 8.87 -49.88
N LEU A 10 17.67 8.36 -50.14
CA LEU A 10 16.58 9.12 -50.81
C LEU A 10 15.32 8.24 -50.84
N GLY A 11 14.30 8.70 -50.15
CA GLY A 11 12.93 8.32 -50.44
C GLY A 11 12.16 7.57 -49.37
N SER A 12 11.73 8.25 -48.32
CA SER A 12 10.45 7.95 -47.64
C SER A 12 10.01 9.20 -46.87
N ALA A 13 9.40 10.12 -47.54
CA ALA A 13 8.58 11.15 -46.92
C ALA A 13 7.30 10.49 -46.42
N ALA A 14 7.34 9.98 -45.18
CA ALA A 14 6.13 9.62 -44.46
C ALA A 14 5.52 10.91 -43.93
N GLY A 15 4.39 11.32 -44.52
CA GLY A 15 3.58 12.44 -44.06
C GLY A 15 3.19 12.22 -42.61
N ALA A 16 3.79 12.98 -41.71
CA ALA A 16 3.32 13.11 -40.35
C ALA A 16 1.96 13.81 -40.39
N VAL A 17 0.88 13.05 -40.29
CA VAL A 17 -0.43 13.58 -39.96
C VAL A 17 -0.31 14.12 -38.54
N ALA A 18 -0.10 15.42 -38.42
CA ALA A 18 -0.20 16.12 -37.15
C ALA A 18 -1.65 15.99 -36.66
N LEU A 19 -1.89 15.08 -35.74
CA LEU A 19 -3.13 15.10 -34.95
C LEU A 19 -3.18 16.46 -34.26
N PRO A 20 -4.31 17.18 -34.34
CA PRO A 20 -4.43 18.46 -33.67
C PRO A 20 -4.17 18.23 -32.18
N ALA A 21 -3.16 18.89 -31.63
CA ALA A 21 -2.98 19.00 -30.21
C ALA A 21 -4.26 19.62 -29.66
N THR A 22 -5.08 18.83 -28.99
CA THR A 22 -6.24 19.36 -28.26
C THR A 22 -5.68 20.37 -27.27
N ALA A 23 -5.87 21.65 -27.55
CA ALA A 23 -5.51 22.72 -26.64
C ALA A 23 -6.22 22.43 -25.31
N HIS A 24 -5.47 21.98 -24.31
CA HIS A 24 -6.00 21.76 -22.98
C HIS A 24 -6.38 23.13 -22.45
N ALA A 25 -7.67 23.39 -22.32
CA ALA A 25 -8.16 24.62 -21.70
C ALA A 25 -7.47 24.79 -20.34
N ALA A 26 -7.08 26.03 -20.01
CA ALA A 26 -6.47 26.32 -18.73
C ALA A 26 -7.34 25.78 -17.59
N PRO A 27 -6.76 25.24 -16.50
CA PRO A 27 -7.55 24.71 -15.40
C PRO A 27 -8.47 25.80 -14.84
N ALA A 28 -9.72 25.42 -14.53
CA ALA A 28 -10.68 26.34 -13.95
C ALA A 28 -10.11 26.93 -12.64
N ARG A 29 -10.22 28.24 -12.49
CA ARG A 29 -9.78 28.96 -11.29
C ARG A 29 -11.00 29.44 -10.51
N LEU A 30 -11.13 28.93 -9.29
CA LEU A 30 -12.14 29.38 -8.33
C LEU A 30 -11.50 30.28 -7.28
N ILE A 31 -12.26 31.21 -6.73
CA ILE A 31 -11.78 32.12 -5.66
C ILE A 31 -12.73 32.03 -4.48
N ALA A 32 -12.21 31.67 -3.33
CA ALA A 32 -12.91 31.71 -2.05
C ALA A 32 -12.53 33.01 -1.32
N GLY A 33 -13.41 33.99 -1.40
CA GLY A 33 -13.23 35.30 -0.76
C GLY A 33 -14.07 35.53 0.51
N LYS A 34 -14.92 34.58 0.86
CA LYS A 34 -15.80 34.70 2.03
C LYS A 34 -15.01 34.42 3.32
N LYS A 35 -15.05 35.38 4.23
CA LYS A 35 -14.42 35.21 5.55
C LYS A 35 -15.00 34.01 6.28
N MET A 36 -14.14 33.21 6.89
CA MET A 36 -14.47 32.05 7.70
C MET A 36 -13.66 32.12 8.98
N ALA A 37 -14.34 32.18 10.13
CA ALA A 37 -13.66 32.03 11.41
C ALA A 37 -12.87 30.71 11.41
N ALA A 38 -11.69 30.70 11.99
CA ALA A 38 -10.86 29.50 12.03
C ALA A 38 -11.60 28.36 12.77
N PRO A 39 -12.03 27.29 12.07
CA PRO A 39 -12.71 26.19 12.76
C PRO A 39 -11.72 25.41 13.63
N ASP A 40 -12.17 24.91 14.79
CA ASP A 40 -11.31 24.16 15.71
C ASP A 40 -10.64 22.96 15.06
N TRP A 41 -11.38 22.24 14.21
CA TRP A 41 -10.83 21.10 13.45
C TRP A 41 -9.66 21.52 12.54
N ALA A 42 -9.71 22.72 11.96
CA ALA A 42 -8.66 23.19 11.07
C ALA A 42 -7.39 23.54 11.84
N VAL A 43 -7.54 24.19 12.99
CA VAL A 43 -6.43 24.49 13.91
C VAL A 43 -5.78 23.19 14.40
N MET A 44 -6.61 22.23 14.83
CA MET A 44 -6.13 20.93 15.31
C MET A 44 -5.44 20.12 14.21
N GLN A 45 -5.96 20.14 12.98
CA GLN A 45 -5.35 19.48 11.84
C GLN A 45 -3.94 20.03 11.56
N ARG A 46 -3.76 21.34 11.57
CA ARG A 46 -2.44 21.98 11.40
C ARG A 46 -1.50 21.62 12.55
N LYS A 47 -2.01 21.58 13.79
CA LYS A 47 -1.26 21.13 14.96
C LYS A 47 -0.82 19.67 14.79
N LEU A 48 -1.71 18.77 14.36
CA LEU A 48 -1.39 17.36 14.18
C LEU A 48 -0.35 17.12 13.07
N LEU A 49 -0.46 17.84 11.92
CA LEU A 49 0.55 17.77 10.86
C LEU A 49 1.94 18.21 11.35
N ALA A 50 2.00 19.32 12.10
CA ALA A 50 3.25 19.82 12.65
C ALA A 50 3.82 18.87 13.72
N ARG A 51 2.97 18.31 14.56
CA ARG A 51 3.37 17.41 15.65
C ARG A 51 3.90 16.08 15.12
N ASN A 52 3.25 15.48 14.12
CA ASN A 52 3.75 14.31 13.43
C ASN A 52 5.16 14.57 12.85
N ALA A 53 5.34 15.71 12.15
CA ALA A 53 6.63 16.03 11.54
C ALA A 53 7.73 16.15 12.61
N ALA A 54 7.49 16.90 13.69
CA ALA A 54 8.47 17.08 14.77
C ALA A 54 8.83 15.76 15.45
N ALA A 55 7.85 14.89 15.70
CA ALA A 55 8.05 13.59 16.32
C ALA A 55 8.84 12.63 15.41
N CYS A 56 8.58 12.64 14.09
CA CYS A 56 9.38 11.88 13.13
C CYS A 56 10.83 12.38 13.04
N GLU A 57 11.06 13.68 13.11
CA GLU A 57 12.41 14.26 13.13
C GLU A 57 13.16 13.82 14.41
N ALA A 58 12.51 13.84 15.56
CA ALA A 58 13.07 13.37 16.83
C ALA A 58 13.39 11.87 16.79
N PHE A 59 12.48 11.06 16.26
CA PHE A 59 12.71 9.62 16.05
C PHE A 59 13.93 9.38 15.17
N TYR A 60 14.03 10.09 14.03
CA TYR A 60 15.16 9.95 13.12
C TYR A 60 16.49 10.30 13.82
N ALA A 61 16.53 11.38 14.58
CA ALA A 61 17.73 11.79 15.31
C ALA A 61 18.18 10.74 16.34
N LYS A 62 17.24 10.06 16.98
CA LYS A 62 17.55 9.02 17.97
C LYS A 62 17.95 7.69 17.32
N TYR A 63 17.17 7.21 16.36
CA TYR A 63 17.26 5.82 15.87
C TYR A 63 17.97 5.64 14.54
N VAL A 64 18.32 6.73 13.84
CA VAL A 64 19.01 6.65 12.54
C VAL A 64 20.34 7.35 12.61
N ASP A 65 21.38 6.77 12.04
CA ASP A 65 22.73 7.33 12.05
C ASP A 65 22.99 8.26 10.85
N ALA A 66 24.23 8.78 10.80
CA ALA A 66 24.66 9.71 9.74
C ALA A 66 24.62 9.09 8.33
N ARG A 67 24.68 7.77 8.20
CA ARG A 67 24.60 7.03 6.92
C ARG A 67 23.13 6.86 6.45
N GLY A 68 22.16 7.13 7.31
CA GLY A 68 20.75 6.79 7.12
C GLY A 68 20.42 5.37 7.54
N TRP A 69 21.28 4.72 8.28
CA TRP A 69 21.11 3.37 8.78
C TRP A 69 20.34 3.38 10.09
N LEU A 70 19.42 2.45 10.24
CA LEU A 70 18.75 2.22 11.51
C LEU A 70 19.77 1.70 12.52
N LYS A 71 19.76 2.24 13.73
CA LYS A 71 20.65 1.82 14.83
C LYS A 71 20.09 0.57 15.50
N VAL A 72 20.19 -0.55 14.81
CA VAL A 72 19.72 -1.86 15.22
C VAL A 72 20.84 -2.87 15.01
N PHE A 73 20.61 -4.10 15.43
CA PHE A 73 21.52 -5.21 15.23
C PHE A 73 21.93 -5.32 13.75
N GLU A 74 23.22 -5.44 13.47
CA GLU A 74 23.75 -5.29 12.10
C GLU A 74 23.64 -6.56 11.24
N ARG A 75 22.80 -7.52 11.60
CA ARG A 75 22.66 -8.78 10.88
C ARG A 75 21.27 -8.98 10.33
N TRP A 76 21.22 -9.42 9.09
CA TRP A 76 20.00 -9.95 8.50
C TRP A 76 19.82 -11.41 8.89
N GLY A 77 18.61 -11.81 9.20
CA GLY A 77 18.31 -13.17 9.57
C GLY A 77 18.21 -13.41 11.07
N ALA A 78 18.24 -12.37 11.88
CA ALA A 78 17.78 -12.40 13.26
C ALA A 78 16.26 -12.67 13.33
N ASN A 79 15.59 -12.38 14.41
CA ASN A 79 14.14 -12.64 14.52
C ASN A 79 13.27 -11.85 13.55
N ASP A 80 13.82 -10.81 13.03
CA ASP A 80 13.22 -9.85 12.14
C ASP A 80 14.07 -9.70 10.87
N GLY A 81 13.51 -9.07 9.90
CA GLY A 81 14.10 -8.89 8.59
C GLY A 81 14.20 -7.45 8.14
N PRO A 82 14.66 -7.28 6.91
CA PRO A 82 14.81 -5.97 6.32
C PRO A 82 13.48 -5.26 6.05
N ASP A 83 12.40 -6.00 5.94
CA ASP A 83 11.03 -5.49 5.80
C ASP A 83 10.58 -4.77 7.08
N ASP A 84 10.82 -5.36 8.25
CA ASP A 84 10.52 -4.74 9.55
C ASP A 84 11.29 -3.42 9.72
N ALA A 85 12.57 -3.41 9.37
CA ALA A 85 13.36 -2.19 9.41
C ALA A 85 12.83 -1.10 8.46
N ALA A 86 12.41 -1.47 7.25
CA ALA A 86 11.84 -0.53 6.28
C ALA A 86 10.56 0.12 6.79
N GLU A 87 9.77 -0.62 7.56
CA GLU A 87 8.50 -0.15 8.12
C GLU A 87 8.65 0.95 9.17
N ALA A 88 9.83 1.13 9.75
CA ALA A 88 10.10 2.21 10.70
C ALA A 88 9.77 3.62 10.17
N THR A 89 9.68 3.79 8.86
CA THR A 89 9.32 5.07 8.21
C THR A 89 7.99 5.01 7.43
N ASN A 90 7.16 4.01 7.68
CA ASN A 90 5.82 3.96 7.13
C ASN A 90 5.05 5.24 7.49
N ASP A 91 4.19 5.68 6.59
CA ASP A 91 3.40 6.91 6.69
C ASP A 91 4.16 8.24 6.48
N TRP A 92 5.48 8.28 6.55
CA TRP A 92 6.22 9.55 6.44
C TRP A 92 6.05 10.22 5.07
N LEU A 93 6.06 9.46 4.00
CA LEU A 93 5.86 9.98 2.64
C LEU A 93 4.41 10.42 2.41
N VAL A 94 3.45 9.73 3.01
CA VAL A 94 2.05 10.15 2.98
C VAL A 94 1.85 11.42 3.81
N LEU A 95 2.47 11.51 5.00
CA LEU A 95 2.46 12.73 5.81
C LEU A 95 2.98 13.95 5.00
N HIS A 96 4.08 13.78 4.25
CA HIS A 96 4.56 14.82 3.35
C HIS A 96 3.53 15.14 2.26
N ALA A 97 2.93 14.13 1.63
CA ALA A 97 1.94 14.31 0.56
C ALA A 97 0.62 14.94 1.05
N LEU A 98 0.33 14.92 2.35
CA LEU A 98 -0.79 15.63 2.98
C LEU A 98 -0.47 17.11 3.29
N GLY A 99 0.79 17.51 3.28
CA GLY A 99 1.22 18.88 3.59
C GLY A 99 2.13 19.00 4.82
N GLY A 100 2.72 17.87 5.23
CA GLY A 100 3.80 17.84 6.22
C GLY A 100 5.07 18.53 5.72
N SER A 101 6.06 18.67 6.60
CA SER A 101 7.33 19.32 6.35
C SER A 101 8.13 18.68 5.21
N ASP A 102 8.79 19.47 4.36
CA ASP A 102 9.73 18.98 3.34
C ASP A 102 10.93 18.23 3.96
N ARG A 103 11.22 18.52 5.23
CA ARG A 103 12.24 17.79 5.99
C ARG A 103 11.92 16.30 6.09
N ILE A 104 10.64 15.94 6.26
CA ILE A 104 10.21 14.53 6.34
C ILE A 104 10.49 13.80 5.04
N LEU A 105 10.23 14.41 3.89
CA LEU A 105 10.59 13.82 2.59
C LEU A 105 12.09 13.53 2.51
N THR A 106 12.92 14.53 2.88
CA THR A 106 14.39 14.38 2.87
C THR A 106 14.85 13.24 3.78
N LEU A 107 14.28 13.15 4.98
CA LEU A 107 14.64 12.09 5.94
C LEU A 107 14.19 10.70 5.46
N ALA A 108 12.97 10.59 4.91
CA ALA A 108 12.45 9.34 4.38
C ALA A 108 13.29 8.84 3.18
N GLN A 109 13.67 9.73 2.25
CA GLN A 109 14.54 9.36 1.14
C GLN A 109 15.93 8.92 1.62
N ARG A 110 16.50 9.65 2.59
CA ARG A 110 17.81 9.29 3.16
C ARG A 110 17.77 7.95 3.89
N PHE A 111 16.69 7.70 4.64
CA PHE A 111 16.47 6.43 5.31
C PHE A 111 16.37 5.28 4.29
N TRP A 112 15.56 5.43 3.24
CA TRP A 112 15.41 4.40 2.21
C TRP A 112 16.74 4.05 1.53
N GLU A 113 17.53 5.05 1.14
CA GLU A 113 18.87 4.83 0.56
C GLU A 113 19.82 4.18 1.57
N GLY A 114 19.74 4.58 2.82
CA GLY A 114 20.53 4.00 3.93
C GLY A 114 20.14 2.57 4.20
N HIS A 115 18.84 2.29 4.27
CA HIS A 115 18.27 0.96 4.49
C HIS A 115 18.77 -0.05 3.44
N LEU A 116 18.68 0.27 2.16
CA LEU A 116 19.18 -0.59 1.10
C LEU A 116 20.67 -0.93 1.26
N LYS A 117 21.49 0.06 1.64
CA LYS A 117 22.93 -0.12 1.90
C LYS A 117 23.20 -0.95 3.16
N GLN A 118 22.45 -0.67 4.21
CA GLN A 118 22.59 -1.36 5.50
C GLN A 118 22.39 -2.86 5.34
N TYR A 119 21.27 -3.25 4.75
CA TYR A 119 20.95 -4.67 4.60
C TYR A 119 21.73 -5.35 3.48
N THR A 120 22.26 -4.62 2.52
CA THR A 120 23.28 -5.13 1.60
C THR A 120 24.56 -5.52 2.36
N ALA A 121 24.99 -4.68 3.30
CA ALA A 121 26.18 -4.95 4.11
C ALA A 121 25.94 -6.02 5.18
N ALA A 122 24.73 -6.07 5.75
CA ALA A 122 24.39 -6.98 6.84
C ALA A 122 24.15 -8.43 6.42
N ARG A 123 24.05 -8.74 5.13
CA ARG A 123 23.85 -10.11 4.68
C ARG A 123 25.00 -11.02 5.12
N THR A 124 24.64 -12.19 5.63
CA THR A 124 25.59 -13.15 6.21
C THR A 124 25.95 -14.28 5.25
N MET A 125 25.28 -14.37 4.10
CA MET A 125 25.45 -15.45 3.13
C MET A 125 25.54 -14.93 1.71
N ASP A 126 26.26 -15.63 0.85
CA ASP A 126 26.29 -15.37 -0.58
C ASP A 126 25.11 -16.07 -1.26
N VAL A 127 24.03 -15.30 -1.43
CA VAL A 127 22.86 -15.74 -2.17
C VAL A 127 22.92 -15.18 -3.58
N PRO A 128 22.78 -15.98 -4.63
CA PRO A 128 22.85 -15.48 -6.00
C PRO A 128 21.90 -14.30 -6.26
N ILE A 129 20.71 -14.34 -5.69
CA ILE A 129 19.68 -13.30 -5.84
C ILE A 129 19.96 -12.04 -5.01
N ALA A 130 20.86 -12.08 -4.03
CA ALA A 130 21.20 -10.95 -3.16
C ALA A 130 22.63 -10.43 -3.32
N ARG A 131 23.35 -10.85 -4.37
CA ARG A 131 24.75 -10.46 -4.58
C ARG A 131 24.98 -8.97 -4.78
N GLN A 132 24.02 -8.27 -5.36
CA GLN A 132 24.14 -6.87 -5.76
C GLN A 132 23.37 -5.90 -4.85
N GLY A 133 23.08 -6.31 -3.62
CA GLY A 133 22.33 -5.53 -2.68
C GLY A 133 21.76 -6.42 -1.59
N MET A 134 20.95 -5.86 -0.72
CA MET A 134 20.16 -6.61 0.23
C MET A 134 19.27 -7.64 -0.49
N TYR A 135 18.77 -7.23 -1.61
CA TYR A 135 17.93 -7.96 -2.53
C TYR A 135 18.61 -8.09 -3.88
N TYR A 136 18.09 -8.93 -4.76
CA TYR A 136 18.55 -8.91 -6.14
C TYR A 136 18.36 -7.52 -6.73
N ARG A 137 19.46 -6.85 -7.09
CA ARG A 137 19.44 -5.46 -7.59
C ARG A 137 18.53 -4.53 -6.73
N GLU A 138 18.72 -4.59 -5.43
CA GLU A 138 17.95 -3.80 -4.45
C GLU A 138 16.46 -4.21 -4.36
N PHE A 139 16.13 -5.45 -4.68
CA PHE A 139 14.79 -5.96 -4.56
C PHE A 139 14.76 -7.42 -4.07
N PRO A 140 13.89 -7.77 -3.10
CA PRO A 140 13.80 -9.13 -2.56
C PRO A 140 13.01 -10.04 -3.50
N VAL A 141 13.68 -10.61 -4.50
CA VAL A 141 13.07 -11.66 -5.32
C VAL A 141 12.99 -12.98 -4.54
N GLN A 142 11.97 -13.78 -4.81
CA GLN A 142 11.74 -15.07 -4.15
C GLN A 142 11.46 -15.01 -2.64
N MET A 143 11.32 -13.84 -2.05
CA MET A 143 10.67 -13.70 -0.75
C MET A 143 9.16 -13.79 -0.91
N ASP A 144 8.46 -14.21 0.14
CA ASP A 144 7.01 -14.15 0.12
C ASP A 144 6.51 -12.69 0.07
N TRP A 145 5.36 -12.52 -0.57
CA TRP A 145 4.82 -11.18 -0.78
C TRP A 145 4.15 -10.57 0.46
N GLN A 146 4.02 -11.29 1.55
CA GLN A 146 3.71 -10.66 2.81
C GLN A 146 4.82 -9.67 3.18
N HIS A 147 6.05 -10.17 3.25
CA HIS A 147 7.20 -9.40 3.68
C HIS A 147 7.72 -8.45 2.58
N ASN A 148 7.65 -8.86 1.31
CA ASN A 148 7.95 -7.94 0.20
C ASN A 148 7.05 -6.71 0.19
N SER A 149 5.75 -6.89 0.45
CA SER A 149 4.82 -5.77 0.47
C SER A 149 5.03 -4.86 1.67
N GLU A 150 5.38 -5.43 2.81
CA GLU A 150 5.75 -4.72 4.03
C GLU A 150 6.97 -3.84 3.76
N GLY A 151 8.07 -4.42 3.33
CA GLY A 151 9.30 -3.69 3.03
C GLY A 151 9.19 -2.65 1.92
N LEU A 152 8.25 -2.81 0.99
CA LEU A 152 8.03 -1.86 -0.11
C LEU A 152 6.96 -0.80 0.19
N THR A 153 6.35 -0.78 1.38
CA THR A 153 5.27 0.15 1.71
C THR A 153 5.65 1.60 1.46
N SER A 154 6.77 2.06 2.02
CA SER A 154 7.27 3.42 1.81
C SER A 154 7.64 3.68 0.34
N PHE A 155 8.26 2.72 -0.34
CA PHE A 155 8.62 2.83 -1.75
C PHE A 155 7.40 3.01 -2.65
N ASN A 156 6.34 2.23 -2.43
CA ASN A 156 5.13 2.27 -3.23
C ASN A 156 4.38 3.60 -3.18
N VAL A 157 4.60 4.42 -2.15
CA VAL A 157 3.97 5.75 -2.01
C VAL A 157 4.90 6.92 -2.32
N MET A 158 6.18 6.69 -2.66
CA MET A 158 7.12 7.76 -3.02
C MET A 158 6.63 8.62 -4.18
N GLY A 159 5.96 8.03 -5.15
CA GLY A 159 5.40 8.75 -6.29
C GLY A 159 4.36 9.81 -5.93
N LEU A 160 3.78 9.75 -4.74
CA LEU A 160 2.90 10.81 -4.23
C LEU A 160 3.67 12.12 -3.96
N SER A 161 4.97 12.03 -3.69
CA SER A 161 5.81 13.18 -3.31
C SER A 161 6.81 13.58 -4.39
N ILE A 162 7.38 12.61 -5.11
CA ILE A 162 8.51 12.82 -6.05
C ILE A 162 8.34 12.05 -7.37
N PRO A 163 7.22 12.19 -8.10
CA PRO A 163 6.94 11.37 -9.28
C PRO A 163 7.92 11.55 -10.44
N ARG A 164 8.80 12.55 -10.39
CA ARG A 164 9.84 12.81 -11.40
C ARG A 164 11.24 12.47 -10.93
N ASP A 165 11.37 11.90 -9.73
CA ASP A 165 12.69 11.47 -9.26
C ASP A 165 13.21 10.34 -10.13
N ARG A 166 14.44 10.52 -10.66
CA ARG A 166 15.03 9.58 -11.61
C ARG A 166 15.24 8.19 -11.00
N LYS A 167 15.72 8.14 -9.77
CA LYS A 167 15.94 6.85 -9.09
C LYS A 167 14.64 6.11 -8.84
N LEU A 168 13.59 6.83 -8.41
CA LEU A 168 12.27 6.24 -8.24
C LEU A 168 11.76 5.65 -9.55
N LEU A 169 11.85 6.40 -10.65
CA LEU A 169 11.42 5.94 -11.98
C LEU A 169 12.19 4.68 -12.41
N GLU A 170 13.51 4.73 -12.36
CA GLU A 170 14.39 3.62 -12.74
C GLU A 170 14.12 2.37 -11.89
N ARG A 171 13.98 2.53 -10.56
CA ARG A 171 13.71 1.42 -9.64
C ARG A 171 12.30 0.84 -9.84
N THR A 172 11.29 1.68 -9.96
CA THR A 172 9.91 1.21 -10.16
C THR A 172 9.79 0.39 -11.44
N MET A 173 10.38 0.85 -12.55
CA MET A 173 10.38 0.10 -13.79
C MET A 173 11.14 -1.21 -13.66
N ARG A 174 12.33 -1.19 -13.04
CA ARG A 174 13.15 -2.38 -12.83
C ARG A 174 12.44 -3.42 -11.96
N TYR A 175 11.84 -3.01 -10.86
CA TYR A 175 11.13 -3.92 -9.95
C TYR A 175 9.89 -4.53 -10.63
N ALA A 176 9.13 -3.74 -11.35
CA ALA A 176 8.02 -4.26 -12.14
C ALA A 176 8.50 -5.19 -13.28
N ASP A 177 9.67 -4.95 -13.86
CA ASP A 177 10.24 -5.79 -14.93
C ASP A 177 10.66 -7.19 -14.44
N PHE A 178 10.83 -7.40 -13.13
CA PHE A 178 11.01 -8.75 -12.56
C PHE A 178 9.79 -9.67 -12.76
N TYR A 179 8.63 -9.08 -13.06
CA TYR A 179 7.37 -9.78 -13.26
C TYR A 179 6.85 -9.69 -14.70
N THR A 180 7.45 -8.88 -15.56
CA THR A 180 7.02 -8.74 -16.98
C THR A 180 7.83 -9.58 -17.94
N GLY A 181 8.73 -10.43 -17.45
CA GLY A 181 9.62 -11.24 -18.27
C GLY A 181 10.75 -10.48 -18.99
N ARG A 182 10.98 -9.22 -18.65
CA ARG A 182 12.02 -8.40 -19.27
C ARG A 182 13.43 -8.66 -18.74
N ASP A 183 13.53 -9.05 -17.48
CA ASP A 183 14.83 -9.44 -16.92
C ASP A 183 14.99 -10.96 -17.03
N PRO A 184 15.82 -11.45 -17.97
CA PRO A 184 16.00 -12.88 -18.19
C PRO A 184 16.69 -13.58 -17.03
N THR A 185 17.28 -12.83 -16.09
CA THR A 185 17.94 -13.37 -14.90
C THR A 185 16.98 -13.53 -13.72
N VAL A 186 15.75 -13.03 -13.84
CA VAL A 186 14.71 -13.11 -12.81
C VAL A 186 13.40 -13.58 -13.44
N GLN A 187 13.03 -14.81 -13.18
CA GLN A 187 11.82 -15.43 -13.69
C GLN A 187 10.78 -15.60 -12.59
N ASN A 188 10.35 -14.49 -11.99
CA ASN A 188 9.36 -14.52 -10.91
C ASN A 188 7.94 -14.77 -11.41
N TYR A 189 7.65 -14.51 -12.68
CA TYR A 189 6.35 -14.72 -13.28
C TYR A 189 6.40 -15.72 -14.43
N ASP A 190 5.49 -16.67 -14.41
CA ASP A 190 5.27 -17.61 -15.51
C ASP A 190 4.07 -17.11 -16.34
N PRO A 191 4.27 -16.58 -17.55
CA PRO A 191 3.20 -16.01 -18.37
C PRO A 191 2.29 -17.08 -18.99
N GLU A 192 2.74 -18.33 -19.12
CA GLU A 192 1.93 -19.43 -19.63
C GLU A 192 0.88 -19.87 -18.61
N ARG A 193 1.30 -20.01 -17.37
CA ARG A 193 0.44 -20.42 -16.25
C ARG A 193 -0.16 -19.27 -15.49
N ARG A 194 0.32 -18.06 -15.76
CA ARG A 194 -0.07 -16.81 -15.09
C ARG A 194 0.05 -16.91 -13.56
N ILE A 195 1.22 -17.35 -13.10
CA ILE A 195 1.56 -17.48 -11.68
C ILE A 195 2.84 -16.71 -11.35
N ILE A 196 2.90 -16.16 -10.15
CA ILE A 196 4.15 -15.72 -9.53
C ILE A 196 4.74 -16.90 -8.76
N ARG A 197 5.96 -17.28 -9.11
CA ARG A 197 6.71 -18.31 -8.39
C ARG A 197 7.28 -17.69 -7.13
N SER A 198 6.75 -18.07 -6.00
CA SER A 198 7.17 -17.53 -4.71
C SER A 198 7.33 -18.65 -3.70
N MET A 199 8.40 -18.58 -2.94
CA MET A 199 8.55 -19.39 -1.71
C MET A 199 8.01 -18.60 -0.54
N MET A 200 7.43 -19.31 0.41
CA MET A 200 7.18 -18.79 1.73
C MET A 200 8.40 -18.97 2.61
N ASN A 201 8.96 -17.88 3.07
CA ASN A 201 10.14 -17.94 3.92
C ASN A 201 10.16 -16.92 5.06
N GLY A 202 9.10 -16.15 5.23
CA GLY A 202 9.00 -15.14 6.27
C GLY A 202 10.02 -14.01 6.11
N SER A 203 10.08 -13.13 7.11
CA SER A 203 10.95 -11.95 7.14
C SER A 203 12.45 -12.27 7.14
N ARG A 204 12.82 -13.52 7.33
CA ARG A 204 14.20 -14.00 7.43
C ARG A 204 14.93 -14.08 6.10
N GLY A 205 14.21 -13.85 5.02
CA GLY A 205 14.75 -13.90 3.68
C GLY A 205 14.85 -15.31 3.10
N PRO A 206 15.33 -15.41 1.87
CA PRO A 206 15.42 -16.67 1.15
C PRO A 206 16.38 -17.63 1.84
N MET A 207 15.91 -18.84 2.06
CA MET A 207 16.73 -19.92 2.55
C MET A 207 17.47 -20.60 1.44
N LEU A 208 18.75 -20.82 1.67
CA LEU A 208 19.60 -21.47 0.71
C LEU A 208 20.18 -22.76 1.29
N ARG A 209 20.39 -23.71 0.40
CA ARG A 209 20.96 -25.03 0.71
C ARG A 209 22.27 -24.99 1.50
N THR A 210 23.02 -23.89 1.39
CA THR A 210 24.31 -23.69 2.05
C THR A 210 24.23 -22.85 3.30
N ALA A 211 23.05 -22.39 3.69
CA ALA A 211 22.88 -21.59 4.91
C ALA A 211 23.14 -22.40 6.16
N THR A 212 23.84 -21.81 7.11
CA THR A 212 24.00 -22.35 8.45
C THR A 212 22.94 -21.75 9.39
N PRO A 213 22.66 -22.37 10.55
CA PRO A 213 21.79 -21.76 11.56
C PRO A 213 22.19 -20.34 11.95
N LEU A 214 23.50 -20.05 12.00
CA LEU A 214 24.02 -18.72 12.33
C LEU A 214 23.77 -17.69 11.23
N ASP A 215 23.72 -18.10 9.98
CA ASP A 215 23.39 -17.20 8.86
C ASP A 215 21.94 -16.73 8.94
N TRP A 216 21.10 -17.49 9.61
CA TRP A 216 19.70 -17.21 9.75
C TRP A 216 19.38 -16.41 10.99
N ALA A 217 19.86 -16.89 12.12
CA ALA A 217 19.48 -16.39 13.40
C ALA A 217 20.25 -15.15 13.81
N GLY A 218 21.44 -15.03 13.35
CA GLY A 218 22.33 -14.01 13.91
C GLY A 218 23.02 -14.47 15.17
N ASP A 219 22.41 -15.35 15.96
CA ASP A 219 23.06 -15.96 17.11
C ASP A 219 22.57 -17.40 17.37
N PRO A 220 23.30 -18.19 18.20
CA PRO A 220 22.97 -19.59 18.47
C PRO A 220 21.66 -19.81 19.22
N PHE A 221 21.20 -18.82 20.01
CA PHE A 221 19.96 -18.94 20.78
C PHE A 221 18.76 -18.84 19.87
N GLU A 222 18.75 -17.85 18.99
CA GLU A 222 17.71 -17.72 17.98
C GLU A 222 17.69 -18.91 17.02
N ALA A 223 18.84 -19.48 16.67
CA ALA A 223 18.91 -20.67 15.84
C ALA A 223 18.12 -21.85 16.44
N GLY A 224 18.21 -22.04 17.75
CA GLY A 224 17.48 -23.10 18.45
C GLY A 224 15.97 -22.93 18.35
N GLU A 225 15.46 -21.72 18.50
CA GLU A 225 14.04 -21.43 18.39
C GLU A 225 13.53 -21.56 16.96
N ARG A 226 14.33 -21.23 15.99
CA ARG A 226 13.94 -21.25 14.57
C ARG A 226 13.66 -22.62 14.01
N PHE A 227 14.30 -23.65 14.53
CA PHE A 227 14.01 -25.02 14.12
C PHE A 227 12.70 -25.56 14.68
N HIS A 228 12.04 -24.84 15.56
CA HIS A 228 10.68 -25.14 16.03
C HIS A 228 9.60 -24.40 15.27
N MET A 229 9.90 -23.99 14.04
CA MET A 229 9.06 -23.07 13.31
C MET A 229 7.97 -23.72 12.47
N GLU A 230 7.23 -22.85 12.04
CA GLU A 230 6.00 -22.75 11.27
C GLU A 230 5.62 -23.94 10.36
N HIS A 231 6.58 -24.76 9.97
CA HIS A 231 6.40 -25.92 9.07
C HIS A 231 6.61 -27.28 9.74
N GLY A 232 6.88 -27.33 11.01
CA GLY A 232 7.06 -28.58 11.75
C GLY A 232 8.48 -29.12 11.81
N GLU A 233 9.45 -28.49 11.15
CA GLU A 233 10.84 -28.86 11.20
C GLU A 233 11.42 -28.63 12.59
N THR A 234 12.14 -29.63 13.09
CA THR A 234 12.80 -29.58 14.39
C THR A 234 14.33 -29.55 14.27
N THR A 235 14.85 -29.70 13.05
CA THR A 235 16.28 -29.67 12.76
C THR A 235 16.58 -28.82 11.53
N TYR A 236 17.79 -28.29 11.46
CA TYR A 236 18.26 -27.58 10.28
C TYR A 236 18.20 -28.42 9.00
N GLN A 237 18.54 -29.71 9.08
CA GLN A 237 18.47 -30.60 7.92
C GLN A 237 17.03 -30.77 7.42
N GLN A 238 16.08 -30.98 8.33
CA GLN A 238 14.66 -31.06 7.96
C GLN A 238 14.20 -29.77 7.28
N THR A 239 14.65 -28.62 7.78
CA THR A 239 14.35 -27.33 7.16
C THR A 239 14.91 -27.26 5.73
N LEU A 240 16.17 -27.66 5.52
CA LEU A 240 16.76 -27.71 4.18
C LEU A 240 16.04 -28.70 3.25
N ASP A 241 15.70 -29.87 3.73
CA ASP A 241 15.01 -30.91 2.98
C ASP A 241 13.62 -30.39 2.57
N HIS A 242 12.88 -29.81 3.49
CA HIS A 242 11.61 -29.18 3.22
C HIS A 242 11.72 -28.10 2.15
N TYR A 243 12.71 -27.21 2.20
CA TYR A 243 12.94 -26.20 1.16
C TYR A 243 13.42 -26.78 -0.18
N ASN A 244 14.02 -27.95 -0.20
CA ASN A 244 14.41 -28.65 -1.42
C ASN A 244 13.24 -29.37 -2.09
N GLU A 245 12.29 -29.84 -1.29
CA GLU A 245 11.12 -30.61 -1.73
C GLU A 245 9.87 -29.76 -1.90
N TYR A 246 9.98 -28.47 -1.82
CA TYR A 246 8.89 -27.50 -1.76
C TYR A 246 7.94 -27.48 -2.98
N GLY A 247 7.47 -28.63 -3.38
CA GLY A 247 6.40 -28.75 -4.36
C GLY A 247 5.08 -28.20 -3.86
N ASP A 248 4.85 -28.22 -2.54
CA ASP A 248 3.61 -27.82 -1.89
C ASP A 248 3.55 -26.35 -1.49
N VAL A 249 4.69 -25.69 -1.34
CA VAL A 249 4.78 -24.28 -0.93
C VAL A 249 5.37 -23.39 -2.02
N VAL A 250 6.06 -23.98 -2.99
CA VAL A 250 6.50 -23.29 -4.20
C VAL A 250 5.37 -23.31 -5.22
N GLY A 251 4.83 -22.19 -5.46
CA GLY A 251 3.73 -21.98 -6.38
C GLY A 251 3.26 -20.56 -6.26
N ASP A 252 2.00 -20.33 -6.43
CA ASP A 252 1.40 -19.02 -6.30
C ASP A 252 0.38 -18.99 -5.15
N ASN A 253 0.30 -17.89 -4.47
CA ASN A 253 -0.63 -17.66 -3.38
C ASN A 253 -1.22 -16.25 -3.44
N PRO A 254 -2.36 -15.98 -2.79
CA PRO A 254 -3.05 -14.69 -2.90
C PRO A 254 -2.22 -13.48 -2.47
N LEU A 255 -1.23 -13.64 -1.59
CA LEU A 255 -0.38 -12.53 -1.16
C LEU A 255 0.50 -11.99 -2.30
N ASN A 256 0.88 -12.85 -3.24
CA ASN A 256 1.64 -12.46 -4.42
C ASN A 256 0.89 -11.44 -5.29
N LEU A 257 -0.43 -11.35 -5.18
CA LEU A 257 -1.26 -10.34 -5.84
C LEU A 257 -0.86 -8.91 -5.47
N GLN A 258 -0.23 -8.69 -4.33
CA GLN A 258 0.27 -7.37 -3.93
C GLN A 258 1.36 -6.84 -4.88
N ALA A 259 2.03 -7.71 -5.63
CA ALA A 259 2.97 -7.33 -6.69
C ALA A 259 2.34 -6.44 -7.77
N THR A 260 1.02 -6.52 -7.97
CA THR A 260 0.29 -5.67 -8.92
C THR A 260 0.44 -4.17 -8.63
N THR A 261 0.76 -3.79 -7.38
CA THR A 261 1.06 -2.40 -7.01
C THR A 261 2.30 -1.87 -7.73
N LEU A 262 3.31 -2.70 -7.98
CA LEU A 262 4.46 -2.33 -8.80
C LEU A 262 4.03 -2.03 -10.25
N GLY A 263 3.15 -2.86 -10.80
CA GLY A 263 2.60 -2.65 -12.14
C GLY A 263 1.79 -1.36 -12.25
N LEU A 264 0.90 -1.10 -11.27
CA LEU A 264 0.14 0.15 -11.19
C LEU A 264 1.05 1.37 -11.12
N ASN A 265 2.04 1.36 -10.21
CA ASN A 265 2.96 2.48 -10.05
C ASN A 265 3.83 2.69 -11.29
N ALA A 266 4.38 1.63 -11.88
CA ALA A 266 5.16 1.71 -13.12
C ALA A 266 4.33 2.31 -14.27
N TYR A 267 3.07 1.89 -14.41
CA TYR A 267 2.15 2.45 -15.39
C TYR A 267 1.84 3.93 -15.12
N ALA A 268 1.49 4.26 -13.88
CA ALA A 268 1.13 5.62 -13.46
C ALA A 268 2.30 6.61 -13.52
N LEU A 269 3.54 6.12 -13.45
CA LEU A 269 4.76 6.90 -13.62
C LEU A 269 5.23 6.99 -15.08
N GLY A 270 4.45 6.48 -16.04
CA GLY A 270 4.71 6.63 -17.47
C GLY A 270 5.50 5.49 -18.12
N GLY A 271 5.65 4.34 -17.45
CA GLY A 271 6.38 3.17 -17.96
C GLY A 271 5.72 2.44 -19.12
N GLY A 272 4.46 2.74 -19.43
CA GLY A 272 3.75 2.22 -20.60
C GLY A 272 2.82 1.04 -20.32
N GLU A 273 2.05 0.65 -21.33
CA GLU A 273 0.94 -0.31 -21.26
C GLU A 273 1.35 -1.72 -20.83
N ARG A 274 2.62 -2.12 -20.99
CA ARG A 274 3.06 -3.47 -20.60
C ARG A 274 2.83 -3.76 -19.11
N TYR A 275 3.03 -2.77 -18.25
CA TYR A 275 2.85 -2.93 -16.80
C TYR A 275 1.38 -3.04 -16.43
N ARG A 276 0.53 -2.26 -17.08
CA ARG A 276 -0.93 -2.37 -16.93
C ARG A 276 -1.42 -3.75 -17.39
N ARG A 277 -0.98 -4.20 -18.57
CA ARG A 277 -1.37 -5.51 -19.12
C ARG A 277 -0.95 -6.65 -18.20
N TRP A 278 0.31 -6.64 -17.74
CA TRP A 278 0.78 -7.66 -16.81
C TRP A 278 -0.04 -7.70 -15.52
N ALA A 279 -0.26 -6.55 -14.89
CA ALA A 279 -1.00 -6.49 -13.63
C ALA A 279 -2.44 -7.00 -13.79
N LEU A 280 -3.10 -6.68 -14.91
CA LEU A 280 -4.46 -7.14 -15.18
C LEU A 280 -4.49 -8.62 -15.58
N ASP A 281 -3.57 -9.09 -16.44
CA ASP A 281 -3.48 -10.49 -16.83
C ASP A 281 -3.30 -11.41 -15.60
N TYR A 282 -2.42 -11.00 -14.70
CA TYR A 282 -2.20 -11.73 -13.47
C TYR A 282 -3.42 -11.68 -12.52
N LEU A 283 -4.03 -10.52 -12.33
CA LEU A 283 -5.24 -10.37 -11.51
C LEU A 283 -6.42 -11.16 -12.09
N ASP A 284 -6.63 -11.10 -13.40
CA ASP A 284 -7.70 -11.82 -14.09
C ASP A 284 -7.55 -13.34 -13.93
N ALA A 285 -6.31 -13.85 -13.93
CA ALA A 285 -6.06 -15.26 -13.63
C ALA A 285 -6.57 -15.66 -12.22
N TRP A 286 -6.38 -14.78 -11.24
CA TRP A 286 -6.90 -15.03 -9.89
C TRP A 286 -8.42 -14.87 -9.79
N VAL A 287 -9.01 -13.96 -10.56
CA VAL A 287 -10.48 -13.86 -10.70
C VAL A 287 -11.05 -15.16 -11.28
N ASP A 288 -10.43 -15.70 -12.33
CA ASP A 288 -10.85 -16.95 -12.95
C ASP A 288 -10.73 -18.13 -11.96
N ARG A 289 -9.63 -18.19 -11.20
CA ARG A 289 -9.42 -19.20 -10.16
C ARG A 289 -10.43 -19.10 -9.02
N ALA A 290 -10.76 -17.89 -8.58
CA ALA A 290 -11.80 -17.68 -7.58
C ALA A 290 -13.16 -18.15 -8.08
N LYS A 291 -13.54 -17.82 -9.32
CA LYS A 291 -14.79 -18.31 -9.95
C LYS A 291 -14.82 -19.82 -10.03
N ALA A 292 -13.73 -20.45 -10.45
CA ALA A 292 -13.61 -21.92 -10.51
C ALA A 292 -13.67 -22.56 -9.12
N ASN A 293 -13.35 -21.83 -8.07
CA ASN A 293 -13.40 -22.23 -6.66
C ASN A 293 -14.63 -21.66 -5.92
N ASN A 294 -15.76 -21.55 -6.61
CA ASN A 294 -17.04 -21.11 -6.04
C ASN A 294 -17.00 -19.69 -5.44
N ASP A 295 -16.41 -18.73 -6.16
CA ASP A 295 -16.17 -17.35 -5.77
C ASP A 295 -15.27 -17.17 -4.51
N ILE A 296 -14.49 -18.18 -4.18
CA ILE A 296 -13.54 -18.14 -3.06
C ILE A 296 -12.12 -18.16 -3.60
N LEU A 297 -11.30 -17.19 -3.20
CA LEU A 297 -9.89 -17.17 -3.55
C LEU A 297 -9.18 -18.39 -2.95
N PRO A 298 -8.58 -19.26 -3.77
CA PRO A 298 -7.85 -20.41 -3.24
C PRO A 298 -6.58 -19.97 -2.51
N SER A 299 -6.17 -20.74 -1.54
CA SER A 299 -4.96 -20.48 -0.75
C SER A 299 -3.67 -20.64 -1.55
N HIS A 300 -3.68 -21.51 -2.55
CA HIS A 300 -2.48 -21.90 -3.28
C HIS A 300 -2.79 -22.36 -4.70
N ILE A 301 -1.91 -22.04 -5.61
CA ILE A 301 -1.89 -22.57 -6.99
C ILE A 301 -0.54 -23.25 -7.21
N GLY A 302 -0.56 -24.51 -7.64
CA GLY A 302 0.64 -25.27 -7.89
C GLY A 302 1.50 -24.71 -9.02
N LEU A 303 2.74 -25.17 -9.11
CA LEU A 303 3.66 -24.80 -10.21
C LEU A 303 3.13 -25.17 -11.60
N ASP A 304 2.20 -26.11 -11.69
CA ASP A 304 1.49 -26.48 -12.92
C ASP A 304 0.36 -25.51 -13.29
N GLY A 305 0.14 -24.49 -12.48
CA GLY A 305 -0.92 -23.48 -12.65
C GLY A 305 -2.31 -23.95 -12.20
N LYS A 306 -2.43 -25.15 -11.60
CA LYS A 306 -3.70 -25.73 -11.21
C LYS A 306 -4.03 -25.46 -9.76
N LEU A 307 -5.35 -25.43 -9.51
CA LEU A 307 -5.91 -25.33 -8.19
C LEU A 307 -5.84 -26.69 -7.49
N GLY A 308 -5.51 -26.70 -6.22
CA GLY A 308 -5.72 -27.86 -5.36
C GLY A 308 -4.71 -28.98 -5.56
N THR A 309 -3.52 -28.70 -6.03
CA THR A 309 -2.42 -29.65 -5.96
C THR A 309 -1.94 -29.76 -4.52
N ASP A 310 -1.47 -30.95 -4.16
CA ASP A 310 -0.90 -31.28 -2.86
C ASP A 310 -1.91 -31.12 -1.69
N TRP A 311 -1.40 -30.84 -0.52
CA TRP A 311 -2.18 -30.76 0.72
C TRP A 311 -3.03 -29.47 0.84
N TRP A 312 -2.76 -28.44 0.05
CA TRP A 312 -3.56 -27.20 -0.01
C TRP A 312 -4.92 -27.37 -0.71
N ARG A 313 -5.01 -28.17 -1.73
CA ARG A 313 -6.23 -28.63 -2.45
C ARG A 313 -7.40 -27.65 -2.50
N GLY A 314 -7.16 -26.44 -2.97
CA GLY A 314 -8.21 -25.44 -3.09
C GLY A 314 -8.70 -24.88 -1.75
N THR A 315 -7.90 -24.98 -0.70
CA THR A 315 -8.19 -24.45 0.63
C THR A 315 -8.37 -22.94 0.61
N TYR A 316 -9.01 -22.43 1.65
CA TYR A 316 -9.17 -21.01 1.89
C TYR A 316 -8.66 -20.65 3.28
N GLY A 317 -8.02 -19.48 3.35
CA GLY A 317 -7.49 -19.00 4.63
C GLY A 317 -6.16 -19.67 4.96
N TRP A 318 -5.11 -18.91 4.83
CA TRP A 318 -3.77 -19.40 4.88
C TRP A 318 -2.92 -18.64 5.90
N GLY A 319 -2.24 -19.41 6.73
CA GLY A 319 -1.11 -19.03 7.55
C GLY A 319 0.17 -19.61 6.99
N PHE A 320 1.24 -19.66 7.78
CA PHE A 320 2.52 -20.23 7.35
C PHE A 320 2.54 -21.76 7.42
N SER A 321 1.61 -22.38 8.13
CA SER A 321 1.49 -23.83 8.24
C SER A 321 0.07 -24.21 8.60
N PRO A 322 -0.45 -25.31 8.04
CA PRO A 322 -1.75 -25.84 8.44
C PRO A 322 -1.75 -26.40 9.86
N ILE A 323 -0.59 -26.81 10.35
CA ILE A 323 -0.38 -27.22 11.74
C ILE A 323 0.76 -26.37 12.32
N VAL A 324 0.46 -25.63 13.37
CA VAL A 324 1.47 -24.84 14.11
C VAL A 324 2.30 -25.79 14.95
N PRO A 325 3.60 -25.95 14.69
CA PRO A 325 4.43 -26.96 15.38
C PRO A 325 4.49 -26.79 16.89
N GLN A 326 4.54 -25.54 17.34
CA GLN A 326 4.64 -25.20 18.77
C GLN A 326 3.40 -25.59 19.57
N THR A 327 2.26 -25.69 18.94
CA THR A 327 0.98 -25.97 19.59
C THR A 327 0.33 -27.29 19.14
N GLY A 328 0.80 -27.88 18.05
CA GLY A 328 0.17 -29.03 17.40
C GLY A 328 -1.24 -28.74 16.89
N LYS A 329 -1.66 -27.47 16.88
CA LYS A 329 -3.00 -27.04 16.44
C LYS A 329 -2.95 -26.53 15.02
N ARG A 330 -4.11 -26.57 14.36
CA ARG A 330 -4.25 -25.97 13.03
C ARG A 330 -4.03 -24.46 13.10
N GLU A 331 -3.37 -23.95 12.07
CA GLU A 331 -3.25 -22.52 11.84
C GLU A 331 -4.65 -21.90 11.72
N ASP A 332 -4.87 -20.77 12.37
CA ASP A 332 -6.13 -20.01 12.34
C ASP A 332 -5.97 -18.60 11.77
N ARG A 333 -4.76 -18.22 11.38
CA ARG A 333 -4.46 -16.94 10.75
C ARG A 333 -4.86 -16.98 9.27
N ASN A 334 -5.83 -16.16 8.90
CA ASN A 334 -6.21 -16.01 7.50
C ASN A 334 -5.57 -14.75 6.91
N ARG A 335 -4.64 -14.93 5.99
CA ARG A 335 -3.91 -13.83 5.34
C ARG A 335 -4.44 -13.49 3.95
N VAL A 336 -5.33 -14.30 3.39
CA VAL A 336 -5.96 -14.04 2.08
C VAL A 336 -6.56 -12.64 1.97
N PRO A 337 -7.18 -12.07 3.03
CA PRO A 337 -7.74 -10.72 2.97
C PRO A 337 -6.78 -9.60 2.57
N ARG A 338 -5.48 -9.76 2.75
CA ARG A 338 -4.48 -8.77 2.33
C ARG A 338 -4.43 -8.61 0.80
N SER A 339 -4.80 -9.62 0.06
CA SER A 339 -4.76 -9.61 -1.40
C SER A 339 -5.83 -8.72 -2.05
N ILE A 340 -6.79 -8.18 -1.29
CA ILE A 340 -7.78 -7.23 -1.80
C ILE A 340 -7.13 -6.01 -2.47
N THR A 341 -5.92 -5.65 -2.09
CA THR A 341 -5.13 -4.58 -2.70
C THR A 341 -5.05 -4.70 -4.21
N ALA A 342 -4.85 -5.91 -4.73
CA ALA A 342 -4.77 -6.12 -6.18
C ALA A 342 -6.11 -5.82 -6.89
N PHE A 343 -7.21 -6.13 -6.25
CA PHE A 343 -8.55 -5.88 -6.79
C PHE A 343 -8.86 -4.38 -6.81
N PHE A 344 -8.36 -3.64 -5.83
CA PHE A 344 -8.38 -2.17 -5.86
C PHE A 344 -7.50 -1.63 -7.00
N ASN A 345 -6.31 -2.19 -7.19
CA ASN A 345 -5.43 -1.84 -8.31
C ASN A 345 -6.11 -2.10 -9.67
N GLY A 346 -6.80 -3.24 -9.81
CA GLY A 346 -7.60 -3.57 -10.99
C GLY A 346 -8.67 -2.52 -11.27
N THR A 347 -9.42 -2.14 -10.24
CA THR A 347 -10.45 -1.08 -10.36
C THR A 347 -9.83 0.28 -10.75
N VAL A 348 -8.70 0.66 -10.17
CA VAL A 348 -8.00 1.91 -10.54
C VAL A 348 -7.53 1.86 -12.00
N LEU A 349 -7.04 0.71 -12.47
CA LEU A 349 -6.52 0.55 -13.83
C LEU A 349 -7.60 0.48 -14.91
N THR A 350 -8.84 0.10 -14.56
CA THR A 350 -9.91 -0.20 -15.55
C THR A 350 -11.17 0.61 -15.35
N GLY A 351 -11.48 1.02 -14.13
CA GLY A 351 -12.78 1.56 -13.73
C GLY A 351 -13.83 0.48 -13.44
N ASP A 352 -13.49 -0.79 -13.52
CA ASP A 352 -14.40 -1.91 -13.30
C ASP A 352 -14.48 -2.28 -11.82
N LEU A 353 -15.65 -2.10 -11.22
CA LEU A 353 -15.92 -2.44 -9.82
C LEU A 353 -16.14 -3.95 -9.60
N SER A 354 -16.32 -4.75 -10.67
CA SER A 354 -16.52 -6.19 -10.55
C SER A 354 -15.36 -6.89 -9.84
N TYR A 355 -14.15 -6.33 -9.90
CA TYR A 355 -13.01 -6.78 -9.12
C TYR A 355 -13.27 -6.71 -7.61
N VAL A 356 -13.78 -5.60 -7.13
CA VAL A 356 -14.10 -5.44 -5.69
C VAL A 356 -15.34 -6.24 -5.30
N GLU A 357 -16.31 -6.35 -6.20
CA GLU A 357 -17.53 -7.13 -5.96
C GLU A 357 -17.28 -8.63 -5.79
N LEU A 358 -16.17 -9.17 -6.31
CA LEU A 358 -15.76 -10.55 -6.04
C LEU A 358 -15.62 -10.79 -4.53
N TRP A 359 -15.08 -9.83 -3.79
CA TRP A 359 -14.93 -9.92 -2.34
C TRP A 359 -16.28 -9.93 -1.59
N ARG A 360 -17.26 -9.19 -2.11
CA ARG A 360 -18.65 -9.27 -1.60
C ARG A 360 -19.19 -10.69 -1.75
N ARG A 361 -19.02 -11.30 -2.95
CA ARG A 361 -19.47 -12.66 -3.21
C ARG A 361 -18.72 -13.67 -2.34
N GLN A 362 -17.42 -13.55 -2.21
CA GLN A 362 -16.62 -14.38 -1.31
C GLN A 362 -17.13 -14.34 0.13
N ASN A 363 -17.36 -13.14 0.66
CA ASN A 363 -17.90 -12.99 2.01
C ASN A 363 -19.29 -13.64 2.15
N ALA A 364 -20.14 -13.54 1.13
CA ALA A 364 -21.43 -14.21 1.13
C ALA A 364 -21.26 -15.74 1.15
N ARG A 365 -20.39 -16.32 0.31
CA ARG A 365 -20.11 -17.76 0.28
C ARG A 365 -19.56 -18.28 1.61
N ILE A 366 -18.69 -17.54 2.27
CA ILE A 366 -18.18 -17.92 3.59
C ILE A 366 -19.32 -17.90 4.63
N ASN A 367 -20.21 -16.91 4.57
CA ASN A 367 -21.35 -16.82 5.48
C ASN A 367 -22.40 -17.93 5.24
N GLU A 368 -22.58 -18.38 3.99
CA GLU A 368 -23.44 -19.54 3.68
C GLU A 368 -22.96 -20.83 4.39
N ALA A 369 -21.65 -20.94 4.62
CA ALA A 369 -21.07 -22.04 5.39
C ALA A 369 -21.15 -21.83 6.91
N GLY A 370 -21.74 -20.71 7.39
CA GLY A 370 -21.92 -20.40 8.80
C GLY A 370 -22.80 -21.41 9.53
N ARG A 371 -22.73 -21.39 10.85
CA ARG A 371 -23.50 -22.30 11.73
C ARG A 371 -24.11 -21.56 12.92
N GLN A 372 -25.14 -22.17 13.51
CA GLN A 372 -25.64 -21.74 14.82
C GLN A 372 -24.97 -22.60 15.91
N LYS A 373 -24.39 -21.94 16.90
CA LYS A 373 -23.82 -22.57 18.08
C LYS A 373 -24.23 -21.79 19.31
N ASP A 374 -24.85 -22.45 20.28
CA ASP A 374 -25.32 -21.86 21.52
C ASP A 374 -26.19 -20.59 21.30
N GLY A 375 -27.07 -20.64 20.28
CA GLY A 375 -27.96 -19.53 19.90
C GLY A 375 -27.27 -18.35 19.22
N ARG A 376 -25.97 -18.47 18.85
CA ARG A 376 -25.20 -17.43 18.16
C ARG A 376 -24.73 -17.93 16.80
N PHE A 377 -24.78 -17.04 15.83
CA PHE A 377 -24.20 -17.31 14.51
C PHE A 377 -22.66 -17.25 14.60
N GLU A 378 -22.01 -18.26 14.01
CA GLU A 378 -20.55 -18.30 13.79
C GLU A 378 -20.25 -18.48 12.31
N ALA A 379 -19.30 -17.73 11.79
CA ALA A 379 -18.74 -17.92 10.45
C ALA A 379 -17.35 -18.54 10.54
N PRO A 380 -16.99 -19.43 9.59
CA PRO A 380 -15.63 -19.96 9.51
C PRO A 380 -14.69 -18.93 8.86
N THR A 381 -13.39 -19.05 9.13
CA THR A 381 -12.38 -18.20 8.50
C THR A 381 -11.40 -18.96 7.62
N MET A 382 -11.44 -20.29 7.68
CA MET A 382 -10.49 -21.19 7.01
C MET A 382 -11.23 -22.41 6.43
N TYR A 383 -10.70 -22.94 5.32
CA TYR A 383 -11.16 -24.19 4.73
C TYR A 383 -9.98 -25.07 4.37
N GLY A 384 -10.04 -26.36 4.70
CA GLY A 384 -8.99 -27.33 4.42
C GLY A 384 -9.55 -28.73 4.17
N ALA A 385 -8.70 -29.73 4.15
CA ALA A 385 -9.05 -31.12 3.84
C ALA A 385 -10.19 -31.73 4.68
N GLN A 386 -10.43 -31.17 5.86
CA GLN A 386 -11.53 -31.61 6.76
C GLN A 386 -12.71 -30.62 6.75
N GLY A 387 -12.83 -29.76 5.74
CA GLY A 387 -13.88 -28.75 5.63
C GLY A 387 -13.57 -27.46 6.36
N TRP A 388 -14.61 -26.70 6.64
CA TRP A 388 -14.51 -25.37 7.26
C TRP A 388 -14.07 -25.43 8.73
N TYR A 389 -13.18 -24.50 9.12
CA TYR A 389 -12.68 -24.36 10.48
C TYR A 389 -12.33 -22.90 10.81
N GLY A 390 -11.74 -22.63 11.99
CA GLY A 390 -11.44 -21.25 12.42
C GLY A 390 -12.71 -20.44 12.69
N TRP A 391 -13.69 -21.07 13.38
CA TRP A 391 -14.99 -20.47 13.65
C TRP A 391 -14.90 -19.25 14.57
N LYS A 392 -15.53 -18.16 14.16
CA LYS A 392 -15.59 -16.91 14.94
C LYS A 392 -17.04 -16.43 15.06
N PRO A 393 -17.40 -15.83 16.23
CA PRO A 393 -18.73 -15.26 16.41
C PRO A 393 -19.06 -14.16 15.41
N GLY A 394 -20.31 -14.17 14.95
CA GLY A 394 -20.82 -13.21 13.99
C GLY A 394 -20.55 -13.56 12.52
N PRO A 395 -21.12 -12.78 11.61
CA PRO A 395 -20.92 -12.97 10.17
C PRO A 395 -19.50 -12.59 9.75
N TYR A 396 -18.98 -13.28 8.73
CA TYR A 396 -17.72 -12.94 8.08
C TYR A 396 -17.88 -11.63 7.30
N ARG A 397 -17.14 -10.60 7.71
CA ARG A 397 -17.23 -9.24 7.15
C ARG A 397 -15.86 -8.69 6.77
N THR A 398 -14.94 -9.57 6.47
CA THR A 398 -13.58 -9.16 6.16
C THR A 398 -13.56 -8.20 4.97
N ASN A 399 -12.83 -7.10 5.12
CA ASN A 399 -12.76 -6.00 4.15
C ASN A 399 -14.13 -5.35 3.80
N GLY A 400 -15.16 -5.54 4.62
CA GLY A 400 -16.50 -4.99 4.35
C GLY A 400 -16.50 -3.46 4.25
N PHE A 401 -15.68 -2.79 5.06
CA PHE A 401 -15.50 -1.34 5.00
C PHE A 401 -14.84 -0.88 3.69
N GLU A 402 -13.79 -1.55 3.26
CA GLU A 402 -13.09 -1.24 2.01
C GLU A 402 -13.96 -1.52 0.79
N ILE A 403 -14.69 -2.63 0.80
CA ILE A 403 -15.66 -2.95 -0.26
C ILE A 403 -16.67 -1.81 -0.39
N TRP A 404 -17.30 -1.39 0.70
CA TRP A 404 -18.22 -0.25 0.70
C TRP A 404 -17.55 1.04 0.21
N TYR A 405 -16.34 1.34 0.66
CA TYR A 405 -15.62 2.54 0.24
C TYR A 405 -15.44 2.60 -1.28
N PHE A 406 -15.13 1.47 -1.92
CA PHE A 406 -14.98 1.39 -3.36
C PHE A 406 -16.31 1.38 -4.09
N THR A 407 -17.27 0.58 -3.66
CA THR A 407 -18.54 0.43 -4.37
C THR A 407 -19.51 1.58 -4.11
N GLN A 408 -19.54 2.12 -2.89
CA GLN A 408 -20.56 3.04 -2.39
C GLN A 408 -21.99 2.45 -2.52
N ASP A 409 -22.10 1.13 -2.68
CA ASP A 409 -23.38 0.44 -2.76
C ASP A 409 -24.03 0.36 -1.36
N PRO A 410 -25.29 0.75 -1.20
CA PRO A 410 -26.00 0.61 0.06
C PRO A 410 -25.98 -0.81 0.65
N LYS A 411 -25.91 -1.85 -0.20
CA LYS A 411 -25.79 -3.25 0.25
C LYS A 411 -24.49 -3.49 1.02
N ASP A 412 -23.41 -2.87 0.60
CA ASP A 412 -22.11 -3.01 1.25
C ASP A 412 -22.02 -2.19 2.52
N ARG A 413 -22.84 -1.13 2.65
CA ARG A 413 -22.86 -0.30 3.85
C ARG A 413 -23.16 -1.12 5.12
N ALA A 414 -24.11 -2.04 5.05
CA ALA A 414 -24.43 -2.93 6.15
C ALA A 414 -23.28 -3.88 6.51
N ALA A 415 -22.54 -4.36 5.50
CA ALA A 415 -21.38 -5.22 5.69
C ALA A 415 -20.16 -4.48 6.26
N ALA A 416 -20.03 -3.16 6.04
CA ALA A 416 -18.98 -2.32 6.62
C ALA A 416 -19.06 -2.22 8.14
N GLY A 417 -20.24 -2.52 8.74
CA GLY A 417 -20.44 -2.46 10.17
C GLY A 417 -20.46 -1.03 10.74
N GLU A 418 -20.31 -0.92 12.04
CA GLU A 418 -20.17 0.37 12.71
C GLU A 418 -18.75 0.89 12.54
N HIS A 419 -18.63 2.06 11.93
CA HIS A 419 -17.35 2.72 11.72
C HIS A 419 -17.49 4.22 12.03
N PRO A 420 -16.79 4.75 13.05
CA PRO A 420 -16.98 6.13 13.49
C PRO A 420 -16.79 7.20 12.41
N TRP A 421 -15.87 6.97 11.47
CA TRP A 421 -15.67 7.86 10.33
C TRP A 421 -16.84 7.82 9.35
N VAL A 422 -17.38 6.63 9.06
CA VAL A 422 -18.56 6.49 8.20
C VAL A 422 -19.75 7.22 8.80
N SER A 423 -20.00 7.04 10.11
CA SER A 423 -21.03 7.77 10.84
C SER A 423 -20.84 9.30 10.74
N PHE A 424 -19.59 9.78 10.70
CA PHE A 424 -19.31 11.19 10.45
C PHE A 424 -19.69 11.60 9.01
N LEU A 425 -19.29 10.81 8.01
CA LEU A 425 -19.64 11.08 6.60
C LEU A 425 -21.15 11.07 6.35
N GLU A 426 -21.91 10.31 7.15
CA GLU A 426 -23.37 10.23 7.15
C GLU A 426 -24.03 11.34 8.02
N GLY A 427 -23.24 12.19 8.68
CA GLY A 427 -23.71 13.31 9.51
C GLY A 427 -24.19 12.93 10.90
N THR A 428 -24.06 11.67 11.31
CA THR A 428 -24.54 11.17 12.63
C THR A 428 -23.49 11.27 13.74
N ASN A 429 -22.21 11.54 13.41
CA ASN A 429 -21.12 11.67 14.37
C ASN A 429 -20.29 12.97 14.14
N PRO A 430 -20.84 14.15 14.37
CA PRO A 430 -20.16 15.42 14.07
C PRO A 430 -18.91 15.67 14.92
N SER A 431 -18.75 14.99 16.05
CA SER A 431 -17.58 15.11 16.93
C SER A 431 -16.37 14.31 16.47
N TYR A 432 -16.52 13.42 15.47
CA TYR A 432 -15.46 12.52 15.02
C TYR A 432 -14.16 13.24 14.65
N PRO A 433 -14.15 14.34 13.87
CA PRO A 433 -12.90 14.99 13.46
C PRO A 433 -12.01 15.36 14.64
N MET A 434 -12.59 15.99 15.67
CA MET A 434 -11.84 16.41 16.85
C MET A 434 -11.34 15.20 17.65
N LYS A 435 -12.20 14.20 17.88
CA LYS A 435 -11.85 13.01 18.64
C LYS A 435 -10.78 12.18 17.95
N ALA A 436 -10.88 11.99 16.63
CA ALA A 436 -9.93 11.21 15.86
C ALA A 436 -8.53 11.87 15.82
N MET A 437 -8.48 13.18 15.58
CA MET A 437 -7.20 13.90 15.60
C MET A 437 -6.58 13.98 17.00
N GLN A 438 -7.40 14.09 18.05
CA GLN A 438 -6.89 14.02 19.43
C GLN A 438 -6.31 12.63 19.73
N ALA A 439 -6.99 11.56 19.32
CA ALA A 439 -6.49 10.20 19.49
C ALA A 439 -5.15 9.96 18.76
N ASP A 440 -4.96 10.55 17.59
CA ASP A 440 -3.67 10.49 16.89
C ASP A 440 -2.58 11.30 17.63
N LEU A 441 -2.91 12.47 18.18
CA LEU A 441 -1.98 13.24 19.04
C LEU A 441 -1.58 12.46 20.30
N ASP A 442 -2.53 11.78 20.94
CA ASP A 442 -2.29 10.97 22.13
C ASP A 442 -1.38 9.77 21.82
N LYS A 443 -1.57 9.15 20.65
CA LYS A 443 -0.67 8.08 20.16
C LYS A 443 0.74 8.58 19.92
N ILE A 444 0.90 9.75 19.32
CA ILE A 444 2.23 10.37 19.13
C ILE A 444 2.90 10.57 20.49
N ALA A 445 2.19 11.14 21.47
CA ALA A 445 2.72 11.34 22.81
C ALA A 445 3.11 10.02 23.51
N ALA A 446 2.30 8.97 23.35
CA ALA A 446 2.60 7.64 23.88
C ALA A 446 3.85 7.04 23.23
N ARG A 447 4.03 7.20 21.90
CA ARG A 447 5.21 6.74 21.18
C ARG A 447 6.48 7.50 21.58
N GLU A 448 6.39 8.81 21.76
CA GLU A 448 7.52 9.61 22.26
C GLU A 448 7.92 9.22 23.68
N LYS A 449 6.93 8.91 24.53
CA LYS A 449 7.23 8.36 25.87
C LYS A 449 7.93 7.03 25.77
N ALA A 450 7.43 6.11 24.94
CA ALA A 450 8.07 4.81 24.73
C ALA A 450 9.52 4.96 24.19
N GLN A 451 9.75 5.94 23.30
CA GLN A 451 11.10 6.25 22.84
C GLN A 451 11.99 6.80 23.97
N ALA A 452 11.45 7.66 24.86
CA ALA A 452 12.21 8.20 25.99
C ALA A 452 12.61 7.10 26.98
N ASP A 453 11.70 6.16 27.21
CA ASP A 453 11.88 5.05 28.16
C ASP A 453 12.65 3.85 27.54
N ASP A 454 12.97 3.89 26.24
CA ASP A 454 13.66 2.80 25.53
C ASP A 454 15.08 2.56 26.08
N PRO A 455 15.34 1.40 26.73
CA PRO A 455 16.63 1.06 27.27
C PRO A 455 17.56 0.39 26.26
N THR A 456 17.08 0.09 25.04
CA THR A 456 17.83 -0.70 24.08
C THR A 456 18.99 0.10 23.47
N THR A 457 20.05 -0.62 23.14
CA THR A 457 21.22 -0.10 22.42
C THR A 457 21.23 -0.64 20.98
N PRO A 458 22.06 -0.12 20.08
CA PRO A 458 22.18 -0.70 18.74
C PRO A 458 22.49 -2.21 18.75
N ASP A 459 23.23 -2.69 19.73
CA ASP A 459 23.64 -4.11 19.82
C ASP A 459 22.55 -5.03 20.37
N THR A 460 21.52 -4.47 20.98
CA THR A 460 20.42 -5.22 21.60
C THR A 460 19.06 -4.96 20.96
N ARG A 461 18.99 -4.00 20.02
CA ARG A 461 17.73 -3.60 19.38
C ARG A 461 17.53 -4.38 18.09
N LEU A 462 16.45 -5.14 18.01
CA LEU A 462 16.00 -5.80 16.79
C LEU A 462 15.39 -4.79 15.81
N ALA A 463 15.28 -5.13 14.54
CA ALA A 463 14.85 -4.22 13.49
C ALA A 463 13.34 -3.90 13.56
N ASP A 464 12.54 -4.77 14.17
CA ASP A 464 11.10 -4.57 14.40
C ASP A 464 10.79 -3.58 15.53
N TRP A 465 11.70 -3.43 16.52
CA TRP A 465 11.48 -2.55 17.68
C TRP A 465 11.19 -1.09 17.31
N PRO A 466 11.91 -0.44 16.37
CA PRO A 466 11.56 0.91 15.93
C PRO A 466 10.21 1.01 15.24
N LEU A 467 9.72 -0.07 14.62
CA LEU A 467 8.39 -0.14 14.04
C LEU A 467 7.31 0.11 15.10
N ASP A 468 7.45 -0.51 16.28
CA ASP A 468 6.48 -0.38 17.36
C ASP A 468 6.43 1.01 17.98
N ILE A 469 7.52 1.76 17.90
CA ILE A 469 7.66 3.08 18.50
C ILE A 469 7.74 4.23 17.50
N THR A 470 7.65 3.96 16.18
CA THR A 470 7.60 5.04 15.19
C THR A 470 6.40 5.96 15.43
N PRO A 471 6.60 7.28 15.47
CA PRO A 471 5.58 8.20 15.97
C PRO A 471 4.52 8.59 14.95
N ALA A 472 4.73 8.34 13.66
CA ALA A 472 3.79 8.75 12.62
C ALA A 472 2.39 8.17 12.86
N ASN A 473 1.39 9.03 13.08
CA ASN A 473 -0.01 8.68 13.23
C ASN A 473 -0.85 9.64 12.40
N ILE A 474 -1.29 9.17 11.23
CA ILE A 474 -1.92 10.00 10.20
C ILE A 474 -3.28 9.47 9.73
N THR A 475 -3.85 8.48 10.42
CA THR A 475 -5.14 7.87 10.02
C THR A 475 -6.23 8.92 9.91
N SER A 476 -6.40 9.75 10.93
CA SER A 476 -7.39 10.82 10.91
C SER A 476 -7.11 11.86 9.81
N LEU A 477 -5.85 12.17 9.56
CA LEU A 477 -5.48 13.10 8.49
C LEU A 477 -5.87 12.57 7.11
N ILE A 478 -5.57 11.30 6.81
CA ILE A 478 -5.95 10.69 5.53
C ILE A 478 -7.48 10.72 5.37
N GLN A 479 -8.22 10.25 6.36
CA GLN A 479 -9.68 10.20 6.32
C GLN A 479 -10.30 11.59 6.17
N LEU A 480 -9.91 12.52 7.02
CA LEU A 480 -10.53 13.83 7.10
C LEU A 480 -10.10 14.77 5.97
N MET A 481 -8.81 14.76 5.59
CA MET A 481 -8.34 15.65 4.53
C MET A 481 -8.73 15.15 3.15
N THR A 482 -8.61 13.86 2.91
CA THR A 482 -8.64 13.30 1.55
C THR A 482 -9.88 12.46 1.27
N GLY A 483 -10.66 12.12 2.29
CA GLY A 483 -11.70 11.09 2.15
C GLY A 483 -11.10 9.75 1.73
N GLY A 484 -9.97 9.38 2.32
CA GLY A 484 -9.16 8.24 1.90
C GLY A 484 -9.08 7.11 2.91
N LEU A 485 -8.63 5.96 2.42
CA LEU A 485 -8.29 4.80 3.23
C LEU A 485 -6.87 4.94 3.76
N HIS A 486 -6.68 4.70 5.04
CA HIS A 486 -5.33 4.63 5.59
C HIS A 486 -4.57 3.45 5.00
N ILE A 487 -3.34 3.70 4.62
CA ILE A 487 -2.38 2.65 4.28
C ILE A 487 -1.96 2.03 5.61
N ALA A 488 -2.58 0.90 5.92
CA ALA A 488 -2.32 0.29 7.19
C ALA A 488 -0.91 -0.29 7.25
N ARG A 489 -0.30 -0.15 8.39
CA ARG A 489 0.80 -0.99 8.80
C ARG A 489 0.35 -2.44 8.84
N PRO A 490 1.25 -3.39 8.64
CA PRO A 490 1.06 -4.71 9.16
C PRO A 490 0.95 -4.56 10.68
N SER A 491 -0.23 -4.44 11.19
CA SER A 491 -0.46 -4.39 12.61
C SER A 491 -1.30 -5.58 13.01
N TRP A 492 -0.97 -6.13 14.14
CA TRP A 492 -1.78 -7.10 14.86
C TRP A 492 -3.14 -6.53 15.27
N SER A 493 -3.43 -5.29 14.88
CA SER A 493 -4.71 -4.64 15.17
C SER A 493 -5.80 -5.19 14.27
N PRO A 494 -6.87 -5.76 14.84
CA PRO A 494 -8.02 -6.24 14.09
C PRO A 494 -8.79 -5.11 13.37
N THR A 495 -8.46 -3.85 13.66
CA THR A 495 -9.10 -2.67 13.07
C THR A 495 -8.36 -2.11 11.85
N SER A 496 -7.25 -2.73 11.45
CA SER A 496 -6.47 -2.32 10.30
C SER A 496 -6.36 -3.48 9.32
N PRO A 497 -7.28 -3.60 8.37
CA PRO A 497 -7.34 -4.75 7.46
C PRO A 497 -6.27 -4.71 6.37
N ASN A 498 -5.74 -3.53 6.04
CA ASN A 498 -4.78 -3.36 4.96
C ASN A 498 -3.36 -3.33 5.51
N GLN A 499 -2.53 -4.20 5.01
CA GLN A 499 -1.20 -4.39 5.52
C GLN A 499 -0.22 -4.54 4.38
N GLY A 500 0.82 -3.71 4.41
CA GLY A 500 1.95 -3.77 3.52
C GLY A 500 1.64 -3.44 2.05
N GLY A 501 2.48 -2.65 1.44
CA GLY A 501 2.46 -2.40 0.00
C GLY A 501 1.22 -1.72 -0.58
N VAL A 502 0.29 -1.30 0.26
CA VAL A 502 -0.99 -0.72 -0.17
C VAL A 502 -0.77 0.72 -0.63
N PRO A 503 -1.15 1.08 -1.85
CA PRO A 503 -1.11 2.46 -2.29
C PRO A 503 -2.22 3.29 -1.63
N LEU A 504 -2.04 4.62 -1.59
CA LEU A 504 -3.05 5.52 -1.06
C LEU A 504 -4.30 5.52 -1.96
N HIS A 505 -5.43 5.07 -1.46
CA HIS A 505 -6.73 5.25 -2.09
C HIS A 505 -7.46 6.42 -1.43
N CYS A 506 -7.76 7.46 -2.19
CA CYS A 506 -8.44 8.65 -1.66
C CYS A 506 -9.40 9.27 -2.68
N ARG A 507 -10.37 10.03 -2.16
CA ARG A 507 -11.32 10.73 -3.02
C ARG A 507 -10.73 12.03 -3.56
N LEU A 508 -9.98 12.73 -2.73
CA LEU A 508 -9.35 14.00 -3.06
C LEU A 508 -7.87 14.00 -2.68
N ARG A 509 -7.10 14.72 -3.46
CA ARG A 509 -5.68 14.98 -3.21
C ARG A 509 -5.40 16.47 -3.44
N TYR A 510 -4.41 17.01 -2.75
CA TYR A 510 -4.10 18.43 -2.80
C TYR A 510 -2.67 18.71 -3.20
N PHE A 511 -2.46 19.91 -3.79
CA PHE A 511 -1.13 20.41 -4.09
C PHE A 511 -1.02 21.90 -3.73
N ASP A 512 0.10 22.29 -3.16
CA ASP A 512 0.50 23.69 -3.01
C ASP A 512 0.98 24.19 -4.38
N ALA A 513 0.15 24.98 -5.05
CA ALA A 513 0.44 25.47 -6.38
C ALA A 513 1.60 26.49 -6.37
N ASP A 514 1.70 27.28 -5.30
CA ASP A 514 2.70 28.33 -5.17
C ASP A 514 4.11 27.73 -4.99
N LYS A 515 4.22 26.66 -4.23
CA LYS A 515 5.48 25.92 -4.00
C LYS A 515 5.70 24.75 -4.97
N ARG A 516 4.72 24.43 -5.81
CA ARG A 516 4.75 23.29 -6.74
C ARG A 516 5.11 21.97 -6.04
N ARG A 517 4.41 21.65 -4.95
CA ARG A 517 4.62 20.43 -4.18
C ARG A 517 3.30 19.73 -3.84
N ALA A 518 3.39 18.46 -3.46
CA ALA A 518 2.26 17.72 -2.91
C ALA A 518 1.82 18.26 -1.55
N GLY A 519 0.53 18.09 -1.25
CA GLY A 519 -0.10 18.48 0.01
C GLY A 519 -0.68 19.88 0.03
N VAL A 520 -1.48 20.17 1.04
CA VAL A 520 -2.05 21.51 1.23
C VAL A 520 -0.96 22.52 1.60
N PRO A 521 -1.10 23.82 1.21
CA PRO A 521 -0.23 24.89 1.68
C PRO A 521 -0.16 24.97 3.21
N LYS A 522 0.91 25.56 3.73
CA LYS A 522 1.24 25.63 5.15
C LYS A 522 0.07 26.07 6.05
N ASP A 523 -0.72 27.05 5.60
CA ASP A 523 -1.78 27.66 6.40
C ASP A 523 -3.18 27.16 5.98
N VAL A 524 -3.27 26.14 5.12
CA VAL A 524 -4.54 25.60 4.64
C VAL A 524 -4.87 24.32 5.38
N ALA A 525 -6.16 24.14 5.70
CA ALA A 525 -6.72 22.90 6.19
C ALA A 525 -7.88 22.47 5.28
N ALA A 526 -8.13 21.15 5.23
CA ALA A 526 -9.18 20.55 4.42
C ALA A 526 -9.97 19.53 5.25
N LEU A 527 -11.31 19.52 5.11
CA LEU A 527 -12.18 18.54 5.76
C LEU A 527 -13.21 18.02 4.79
N VAL A 528 -13.12 16.74 4.47
CA VAL A 528 -14.12 16.01 3.68
C VAL A 528 -15.27 15.63 4.60
N HIS A 529 -16.47 16.16 4.31
CA HIS A 529 -17.67 15.98 5.13
C HIS A 529 -18.54 14.82 4.68
N ALA A 530 -18.57 14.56 3.37
CA ALA A 530 -19.40 13.52 2.80
C ALA A 530 -18.76 12.91 1.55
N LEU A 531 -19.02 11.65 1.35
CA LEU A 531 -18.64 10.88 0.16
C LEU A 531 -19.89 10.17 -0.38
N GLY A 532 -20.04 10.22 -1.71
CA GLY A 532 -21.04 9.46 -2.41
C GLY A 532 -20.45 8.78 -3.64
N ASP A 533 -21.24 7.99 -4.34
CA ASP A 533 -20.79 7.33 -5.56
C ASP A 533 -20.26 8.33 -6.59
N SER A 534 -20.98 9.40 -6.81
CA SER A 534 -20.67 10.44 -7.80
C SER A 534 -20.40 11.81 -7.20
N SER A 535 -20.07 11.91 -5.91
CA SER A 535 -19.92 13.19 -5.22
C SER A 535 -18.93 13.17 -4.08
N ALA A 536 -18.45 14.36 -3.70
CA ALA A 536 -17.76 14.61 -2.45
C ALA A 536 -18.07 16.03 -1.96
N GLU A 537 -18.09 16.22 -0.64
CA GLU A 537 -18.17 17.55 -0.05
C GLU A 537 -16.93 17.81 0.80
N VAL A 538 -16.29 18.96 0.59
CA VAL A 538 -15.08 19.34 1.30
C VAL A 538 -15.10 20.81 1.69
N THR A 539 -14.64 21.13 2.90
CA THR A 539 -14.31 22.49 3.29
C THR A 539 -12.81 22.70 3.25
N LEU A 540 -12.38 23.76 2.56
CA LEU A 540 -11.00 24.26 2.66
C LEU A 540 -11.00 25.63 3.32
N VAL A 541 -10.01 25.89 4.20
CA VAL A 541 -9.87 27.14 4.90
C VAL A 541 -8.41 27.59 4.95
N ASN A 542 -8.17 28.85 4.67
CA ASN A 542 -6.87 29.49 4.83
C ASN A 542 -6.82 30.23 6.17
N LEU A 543 -6.06 29.71 7.10
CA LEU A 543 -5.85 30.28 8.43
C LEU A 543 -4.78 31.39 8.45
N GLY A 544 -4.11 31.60 7.31
CA GLY A 544 -2.98 32.51 7.19
C GLY A 544 -3.38 33.94 6.83
N LYS A 545 -2.38 34.82 6.85
CA LYS A 545 -2.51 36.24 6.52
C LYS A 545 -2.19 36.56 5.05
N ALA A 546 -1.79 35.58 4.26
CA ALA A 546 -1.51 35.69 2.83
C ALA A 546 -2.45 34.76 2.02
N PRO A 547 -2.78 35.12 0.78
CA PRO A 547 -3.56 34.22 -0.08
C PRO A 547 -2.79 32.93 -0.33
N ARG A 548 -3.53 31.84 -0.56
CA ARG A 548 -2.99 30.52 -0.89
C ARG A 548 -3.68 29.93 -2.10
N THR A 549 -2.90 29.31 -2.96
CA THR A 549 -3.42 28.62 -4.14
C THR A 549 -3.29 27.11 -3.95
N VAL A 550 -4.42 26.43 -3.97
CA VAL A 550 -4.52 24.97 -3.83
C VAL A 550 -5.00 24.37 -5.13
N ILE A 551 -4.34 23.32 -5.63
CA ILE A 551 -4.94 22.47 -6.66
C ILE A 551 -5.63 21.31 -5.95
N VAL A 552 -6.91 21.09 -6.27
CA VAL A 552 -7.72 19.98 -5.78
C VAL A 552 -7.85 18.97 -6.90
N GLN A 553 -7.42 17.74 -6.65
CA GLN A 553 -7.41 16.64 -7.60
C GLN A 553 -8.34 15.52 -7.15
N GLY A 554 -9.05 14.89 -8.09
CA GLY A 554 -9.84 13.69 -7.87
C GLY A 554 -8.97 12.43 -7.88
N GLY A 555 -8.82 11.81 -6.71
CA GLY A 555 -8.05 10.58 -6.52
C GLY A 555 -6.54 10.76 -6.35
N ALA A 556 -5.87 9.72 -5.89
CA ALA A 556 -4.43 9.72 -5.68
C ALA A 556 -3.64 9.77 -7.00
N TRP A 557 -4.16 9.11 -8.02
CA TRP A 557 -3.59 9.02 -9.38
C TRP A 557 -4.34 9.86 -10.41
N ALA A 558 -5.13 10.88 -10.00
CA ALA A 558 -5.98 11.64 -10.92
C ALA A 558 -7.02 10.75 -11.65
N GLU A 559 -7.30 9.60 -11.13
CA GLU A 559 -8.20 8.59 -11.71
C GLU A 559 -9.67 9.02 -11.70
N HIS A 560 -10.04 10.00 -10.87
CA HIS A 560 -11.40 10.53 -10.83
C HIS A 560 -11.51 11.82 -11.63
N ARG A 561 -12.57 11.97 -12.41
CA ARG A 561 -12.88 13.21 -13.11
C ARG A 561 -13.86 14.02 -12.27
N ILE A 562 -13.51 15.27 -12.01
CA ILE A 562 -14.38 16.26 -11.37
C ILE A 562 -15.23 16.88 -12.49
N GLU A 563 -16.52 16.65 -12.48
CA GLU A 563 -17.44 17.17 -13.51
C GLU A 563 -17.78 18.64 -13.27
N SER A 564 -18.13 18.97 -12.03
CA SER A 564 -18.42 20.34 -11.60
C SER A 564 -18.10 20.57 -10.13
N VAL A 565 -18.03 21.83 -9.77
CA VAL A 565 -17.85 22.31 -8.39
C VAL A 565 -18.87 23.40 -8.10
N VAL A 566 -19.60 23.25 -7.01
CA VAL A 566 -20.46 24.31 -6.47
C VAL A 566 -19.72 25.03 -5.36
N LEU A 567 -19.53 26.33 -5.53
CA LEU A 567 -18.93 27.26 -4.57
C LEU A 567 -19.89 28.43 -4.33
N ASP A 568 -20.29 28.69 -3.08
CA ASP A 568 -21.21 29.75 -2.70
C ASP A 568 -22.52 29.79 -3.54
N GLY A 569 -23.03 28.61 -3.90
CA GLY A 569 -24.25 28.45 -4.69
C GLY A 569 -24.04 28.53 -6.21
N ALA A 570 -22.88 28.93 -6.69
CA ALA A 570 -22.55 28.97 -8.09
C ALA A 570 -21.87 27.67 -8.55
N GLU A 571 -22.42 27.03 -9.59
CA GLU A 571 -21.83 25.85 -10.18
C GLU A 571 -20.85 26.23 -11.30
N THR A 572 -19.67 25.64 -11.26
CA THR A 572 -18.64 25.76 -12.29
C THR A 572 -18.32 24.38 -12.87
N ARG A 573 -18.46 24.23 -14.19
CA ARG A 573 -18.07 23.01 -14.90
C ARG A 573 -16.56 22.88 -14.94
N ILE A 574 -16.04 21.70 -14.61
CA ILE A 574 -14.61 21.36 -14.58
C ILE A 574 -14.27 20.39 -15.72
N GLY A 575 -14.88 19.21 -15.76
CA GLY A 575 -14.65 18.17 -16.78
C GLY A 575 -13.21 17.60 -16.80
N ARG A 576 -12.44 17.76 -15.72
CA ARG A 576 -11.01 17.43 -15.59
C ARG A 576 -10.73 16.73 -14.28
N PRO A 577 -9.55 16.08 -14.13
CA PRO A 577 -9.17 15.48 -12.84
C PRO A 577 -8.89 16.52 -11.75
N ASP A 578 -8.65 17.78 -12.09
CA ASP A 578 -8.25 18.80 -11.11
C ASP A 578 -8.79 20.21 -11.47
N PHE A 579 -8.83 21.07 -10.46
CA PHE A 579 -9.07 22.50 -10.57
C PHE A 579 -8.23 23.29 -9.56
N THR A 580 -8.10 24.59 -9.76
CA THR A 580 -7.36 25.48 -8.88
C THR A 580 -8.33 26.30 -8.04
N LEU A 581 -8.12 26.34 -6.72
CA LEU A 581 -8.82 27.17 -5.75
C LEU A 581 -7.85 28.16 -5.10
N ARG A 582 -8.12 29.44 -5.26
CA ARG A 582 -7.45 30.51 -4.52
C ARG A 582 -8.26 30.84 -3.27
N LEU A 583 -7.63 30.73 -2.12
CA LEU A 583 -8.20 31.06 -0.81
C LEU A 583 -7.61 32.40 -0.35
N GLU A 584 -8.43 33.42 -0.22
CA GLU A 584 -8.00 34.70 0.34
C GLU A 584 -7.66 34.59 1.83
N PRO A 585 -6.91 35.54 2.41
CA PRO A 585 -6.49 35.48 3.81
C PRO A 585 -7.68 35.40 4.78
N GLY A 586 -7.69 34.40 5.67
CA GLY A 586 -8.78 34.16 6.62
C GLY A 586 -10.11 33.83 5.95
N CYS A 587 -10.09 33.27 4.74
CA CYS A 587 -11.26 32.87 3.99
C CYS A 587 -11.31 31.36 3.86
N GLY A 588 -12.52 30.83 3.65
CA GLY A 588 -12.75 29.41 3.43
C GLY A 588 -13.97 29.18 2.55
N ALA A 589 -14.10 27.95 2.08
CA ALA A 589 -15.21 27.52 1.24
C ALA A 589 -15.61 26.10 1.50
N ARG A 590 -16.89 25.83 1.57
CA ARG A 590 -17.45 24.50 1.44
C ARG A 590 -17.81 24.24 -0.01
N LEU A 591 -17.17 23.24 -0.60
CA LEU A 591 -17.32 22.85 -1.98
C LEU A 591 -18.15 21.57 -2.06
N LYS A 592 -19.11 21.54 -3.00
CA LYS A 592 -19.76 20.31 -3.42
C LYS A 592 -19.23 19.95 -4.80
N LEU A 593 -18.68 18.74 -4.92
CA LEU A 593 -18.08 18.25 -6.15
C LEU A 593 -18.96 17.16 -6.76
N ALA A 594 -19.33 17.33 -8.03
CA ALA A 594 -19.82 16.23 -8.84
C ALA A 594 -18.63 15.53 -9.49
N MET A 595 -18.61 14.20 -9.45
CA MET A 595 -17.46 13.41 -9.86
C MET A 595 -17.87 12.18 -10.66
N LYS A 596 -17.03 11.78 -11.61
CA LYS A 596 -17.05 10.42 -12.18
C LYS A 596 -15.80 9.68 -11.73
N ARG A 597 -15.98 8.68 -10.85
CA ARG A 597 -14.88 7.90 -10.31
C ARG A 597 -14.27 7.02 -11.39
N PHE A 598 -12.97 6.76 -11.30
CA PHE A 598 -12.18 5.89 -12.17
C PHE A 598 -12.38 6.15 -13.67
N ALA A 599 -12.62 7.40 -14.02
CA ALA A 599 -12.93 7.82 -15.39
C ALA A 599 -11.70 8.18 -16.22
N ASN A 600 -10.55 8.33 -15.58
CA ASN A 600 -9.30 8.73 -16.21
C ASN A 600 -8.24 7.63 -16.07
N ARG A 601 -7.29 7.65 -16.98
CA ARG A 601 -6.06 6.83 -16.82
C ARG A 601 -5.30 7.27 -15.58
N PRO A 602 -4.93 6.36 -14.68
CA PRO A 602 -4.17 6.72 -13.50
C PRO A 602 -2.79 7.26 -13.86
N THR A 603 -2.42 8.36 -13.19
CA THR A 603 -1.09 8.98 -13.30
C THR A 603 -0.66 9.59 -11.98
N LEU A 604 0.62 9.43 -11.65
CA LEU A 604 1.25 10.12 -10.52
C LEU A 604 1.84 11.48 -10.90
N ALA A 605 1.85 11.82 -12.20
CA ALA A 605 2.31 13.13 -12.67
C ALA A 605 1.56 14.26 -11.96
N PHE A 606 2.29 15.24 -11.47
CA PHE A 606 1.70 16.40 -10.82
C PHE A 606 0.91 17.27 -11.81
N PRO A 607 -0.10 18.03 -11.35
CA PRO A 607 -0.99 18.80 -12.25
C PRO A 607 -0.28 19.74 -13.22
N TRP A 608 0.84 20.33 -12.82
CA TRP A 608 1.67 21.21 -13.68
C TRP A 608 2.61 20.46 -14.62
N GLY A 609 2.53 19.15 -14.67
CA GLY A 609 3.38 18.30 -15.50
C GLY A 609 2.63 17.35 -16.41
N ARG A 610 1.30 17.52 -16.46
CA ARG A 610 0.39 16.78 -17.33
C ARG A 610 0.10 17.55 -18.60
#